data_9a565ee8da0570d9801c5682164782e7
#
_entry.id   9a565ee8da0570d9801c5682164782e7
#
_cell.length_a   1.000
_cell.length_b   1.000
_cell.length_c   1.000
_cell.angle_alpha   90.00
_cell.angle_beta   90.00
_cell.angle_gamma   90.00
#
_symmetry.space_group_name_H-M   'P 1'
#
loop_
_entity.id
_entity.type
_entity.pdbx_description
1 polymer ?
#
loop_
_entity_poly.entity_id
_entity_poly.type
_entity_poly.pdbx_seq_one_letter_code
_entity_poly.pdbx_strand_id
1 'polypeptide(L)'
;MNERIADIAEKVLNGSLIERNEIEYLFSIDDGLWDLLYWANQIRQKNFGNKVKICSIVPGRLGGCSQDCKFCAQSSRYETAFQETKTLTDEQILDAAREAKQKGVPHFGIVYSGKTISEKELAKLEKLIPKIKNEIGISVCGGFGIIDYKQAQRLAKAGLSRYNHNLETSRNHFKNIVTTHDYDARIETVKGAKKAGLGLCTGGIFGIGESDADRIDMALQIRELGVDMVPMNFLYPIAGTPLGGLATMQPREILRLIALYRFILPKTGIKVAGGRVLNLRDMQSWMFYAGATSILSGNYLTTAGRAVEQDLKMISDLGLQAELI
;
A
#
# COMPACT_ATOMS: atom_id res chain seq x y z
N MET A 1 -3.63 -31.17 -6.76
CA MET A 1 -2.67 -30.10 -6.35
C MET A 1 -1.49 -30.12 -7.30
N ASN A 2 -1.05 -29.00 -7.79
CA ASN A 2 0.09 -28.90 -8.70
C ASN A 2 1.40 -29.10 -7.91
N GLU A 3 2.11 -30.20 -8.20
CA GLU A 3 3.33 -30.60 -7.46
C GLU A 3 4.42 -29.52 -7.50
N ARG A 4 4.63 -28.88 -8.64
CA ARG A 4 5.66 -27.84 -8.77
C ARG A 4 5.33 -26.57 -7.97
N ILE A 5 4.03 -26.22 -7.81
CA ILE A 5 3.64 -25.12 -6.88
C ILE A 5 3.96 -25.54 -5.43
N ALA A 6 3.69 -26.79 -5.06
CA ALA A 6 3.98 -27.32 -3.74
C ALA A 6 5.48 -27.29 -3.43
N ASP A 7 6.33 -27.77 -4.34
CA ASP A 7 7.80 -27.75 -4.17
C ASP A 7 8.34 -26.34 -3.97
N ILE A 8 7.88 -25.37 -4.77
CA ILE A 8 8.25 -23.96 -4.64
C ILE A 8 7.78 -23.40 -3.29
N ALA A 9 6.57 -23.74 -2.87
CA ALA A 9 6.01 -23.29 -1.59
C ALA A 9 6.79 -23.86 -0.40
N GLU A 10 7.16 -25.14 -0.43
CA GLU A 10 7.96 -25.77 0.61
C GLU A 10 9.36 -25.14 0.71
N LYS A 11 10.00 -24.83 -0.42
CA LYS A 11 11.24 -24.06 -0.46
C LYS A 11 11.10 -22.73 0.29
N VAL A 12 10.00 -21.97 0.04
CA VAL A 12 9.71 -20.71 0.72
C VAL A 12 9.42 -20.93 2.21
N LEU A 13 8.64 -21.94 2.55
CA LEU A 13 8.35 -22.30 3.93
C LEU A 13 9.62 -22.68 4.70
N ASN A 14 10.60 -23.29 4.06
CA ASN A 14 11.90 -23.60 4.65
C ASN A 14 12.87 -22.41 4.72
N GLY A 15 12.40 -21.21 4.35
CA GLY A 15 13.09 -19.94 4.54
C GLY A 15 13.93 -19.48 3.35
N SER A 16 13.95 -20.23 2.24
CA SER A 16 14.64 -19.86 1.01
C SER A 16 13.81 -18.86 0.21
N LEU A 17 14.47 -17.97 -0.51
CA LEU A 17 13.82 -17.11 -1.49
C LEU A 17 13.72 -17.84 -2.83
N ILE A 18 12.67 -17.53 -3.57
CA ILE A 18 12.48 -18.05 -4.93
C ILE A 18 13.21 -17.16 -5.95
N GLU A 19 13.74 -17.80 -6.96
CA GLU A 19 14.47 -17.16 -8.04
C GLU A 19 13.53 -16.68 -9.16
N ARG A 20 14.02 -15.82 -10.05
CA ARG A 20 13.23 -15.23 -11.14
C ARG A 20 12.52 -16.28 -11.99
N ASN A 21 13.19 -17.36 -12.37
CA ASN A 21 12.60 -18.41 -13.19
C ASN A 21 11.43 -19.14 -12.51
N GLU A 22 11.51 -19.33 -11.19
CA GLU A 22 10.41 -19.90 -10.39
C GLU A 22 9.24 -18.91 -10.29
N ILE A 23 9.53 -17.61 -10.14
CA ILE A 23 8.52 -16.54 -10.15
C ILE A 23 7.81 -16.51 -11.51
N GLU A 24 8.55 -16.49 -12.61
CA GLU A 24 8.01 -16.47 -13.97
C GLU A 24 7.15 -17.71 -14.22
N TYR A 25 7.57 -18.89 -13.76
CA TYR A 25 6.74 -20.09 -13.79
C TYR A 25 5.43 -19.89 -13.05
N LEU A 26 5.44 -19.39 -11.80
CA LEU A 26 4.23 -19.14 -11.03
C LEU A 26 3.30 -18.11 -11.71
N PHE A 27 3.86 -17.14 -12.41
CA PHE A 27 3.12 -16.16 -13.20
C PHE A 27 2.56 -16.72 -14.50
N SER A 28 3.15 -17.78 -15.07
CA SER A 28 2.69 -18.41 -16.32
C SER A 28 1.57 -19.43 -16.14
N ILE A 29 1.23 -19.82 -14.90
CA ILE A 29 0.22 -20.84 -14.63
C ILE A 29 -1.18 -20.25 -14.82
N ASP A 30 -1.94 -20.74 -15.77
CA ASP A 30 -3.33 -20.33 -15.98
C ASP A 30 -4.29 -21.07 -15.03
N ASP A 31 -4.05 -22.36 -14.84
CA ASP A 31 -4.83 -23.22 -13.95
C ASP A 31 -4.03 -23.56 -12.69
N GLY A 32 -4.50 -23.23 -11.51
CA GLY A 32 -3.78 -23.47 -10.26
C GLY A 32 -4.03 -22.40 -9.21
N LEU A 33 -5.02 -21.54 -9.43
CA LEU A 33 -5.37 -20.48 -8.49
C LEU A 33 -5.55 -21.00 -7.07
N TRP A 34 -6.30 -22.08 -6.89
CA TRP A 34 -6.61 -22.61 -5.57
C TRP A 34 -5.39 -23.19 -4.87
N ASP A 35 -4.47 -23.79 -5.61
CA ASP A 35 -3.19 -24.26 -5.08
C ASP A 35 -2.31 -23.09 -4.65
N LEU A 36 -2.23 -22.03 -5.48
CA LEU A 36 -1.52 -20.81 -5.13
C LEU A 36 -2.09 -20.18 -3.86
N LEU A 37 -3.41 -20.06 -3.73
CA LEU A 37 -4.05 -19.48 -2.56
C LEU A 37 -3.79 -20.33 -1.31
N TYR A 38 -3.90 -21.67 -1.42
CA TYR A 38 -3.62 -22.58 -0.32
C TYR A 38 -2.20 -22.37 0.23
N TRP A 39 -1.20 -22.43 -0.64
CA TRP A 39 0.19 -22.31 -0.25
C TRP A 39 0.55 -20.89 0.21
N ALA A 40 0.00 -19.87 -0.42
CA ALA A 40 0.15 -18.48 0.05
C ALA A 40 -0.38 -18.30 1.47
N ASN A 41 -1.52 -18.94 1.80
CA ASN A 41 -2.04 -18.94 3.16
C ASN A 41 -1.10 -19.67 4.14
N GLN A 42 -0.51 -20.83 3.76
CA GLN A 42 0.47 -21.52 4.61
C GLN A 42 1.69 -20.63 4.89
N ILE A 43 2.22 -19.95 3.86
CA ILE A 43 3.33 -19.02 4.00
C ILE A 43 2.95 -17.84 4.91
N ARG A 44 1.73 -17.28 4.74
CA ARG A 44 1.21 -16.21 5.60
C ARG A 44 1.10 -16.68 7.05
N GLN A 45 0.48 -17.82 7.30
CA GLN A 45 0.28 -18.36 8.65
C GLN A 45 1.60 -18.61 9.36
N LYS A 46 2.60 -19.19 8.68
CA LYS A 46 3.93 -19.43 9.24
C LYS A 46 4.62 -18.15 9.70
N ASN A 47 4.51 -17.06 8.93
CA ASN A 47 5.25 -15.83 9.19
C ASN A 47 4.48 -14.79 10.01
N PHE A 48 3.13 -14.81 9.99
CA PHE A 48 2.30 -13.76 10.60
C PHE A 48 1.21 -14.31 11.54
N GLY A 49 1.01 -15.63 11.59
CA GLY A 49 -0.06 -16.24 12.36
C GLY A 49 -1.44 -15.76 11.92
N ASN A 50 -2.33 -15.56 12.88
CA ASN A 50 -3.72 -15.12 12.63
C ASN A 50 -3.91 -13.60 12.75
N LYS A 51 -2.83 -12.83 12.87
CA LYS A 51 -2.90 -11.37 13.08
C LYS A 51 -3.06 -10.61 11.77
N VAL A 52 -3.95 -9.62 11.77
CA VAL A 52 -4.20 -8.70 10.65
C VAL A 52 -4.02 -7.27 11.12
N LYS A 53 -3.16 -6.50 10.44
CA LYS A 53 -2.95 -5.07 10.71
C LYS A 53 -4.00 -4.23 10.02
N ILE A 54 -4.54 -3.26 10.74
CA ILE A 54 -5.47 -2.27 10.20
C ILE A 54 -4.78 -0.91 10.19
N CYS A 55 -4.91 -0.21 9.07
CA CYS A 55 -4.46 1.17 8.93
C CYS A 55 -5.63 2.06 8.51
N SER A 56 -5.62 3.30 8.95
CA SER A 56 -6.46 4.37 8.40
C SER A 56 -5.58 5.52 7.91
N ILE A 57 -6.13 6.38 7.07
CA ILE A 57 -5.42 7.56 6.55
C ILE A 57 -6.29 8.81 6.64
N VAL A 58 -5.62 9.96 6.76
CA VAL A 58 -6.22 11.28 6.62
C VAL A 58 -5.48 12.09 5.57
N PRO A 59 -6.20 12.79 4.67
CA PRO A 59 -5.57 13.70 3.72
C PRO A 59 -5.18 15.00 4.43
N GLY A 60 -3.95 15.13 4.89
CA GLY A 60 -3.45 16.38 5.47
C GLY A 60 -3.41 17.52 4.44
N ARG A 61 -3.13 17.19 3.17
CA ARG A 61 -3.35 18.05 2.00
C ARG A 61 -3.98 17.23 0.88
N LEU A 62 -5.05 17.75 0.28
CA LEU A 62 -5.86 17.09 -0.73
C LEU A 62 -5.94 17.97 -1.98
N GLY A 63 -5.88 17.35 -3.17
CA GLY A 63 -6.02 18.03 -4.47
C GLY A 63 -4.84 18.93 -4.85
N GLY A 64 -4.98 19.66 -5.95
CA GLY A 64 -4.04 20.68 -6.43
C GLY A 64 -2.62 20.17 -6.74
N CYS A 65 -2.46 18.88 -7.06
CA CYS A 65 -1.16 18.29 -7.32
C CYS A 65 -0.67 18.64 -8.73
N SER A 66 0.55 19.18 -8.84
CA SER A 66 1.16 19.53 -10.12
C SER A 66 1.69 18.35 -10.94
N GLN A 67 1.66 17.13 -10.37
CA GLN A 67 2.16 15.92 -11.02
C GLN A 67 1.13 15.33 -11.98
N ASP A 68 1.61 14.61 -13.01
CA ASP A 68 0.80 14.03 -14.08
C ASP A 68 0.55 12.53 -13.96
N CYS A 69 0.54 11.99 -12.74
CA CYS A 69 0.25 10.57 -12.53
C CYS A 69 -1.09 10.20 -13.17
N LYS A 70 -1.10 9.40 -14.23
CA LYS A 70 -2.24 9.14 -15.12
C LYS A 70 -3.48 8.53 -14.45
N PHE A 71 -3.32 7.96 -13.27
CA PHE A 71 -4.39 7.38 -12.45
C PHE A 71 -4.99 8.35 -11.43
N CYS A 72 -4.37 9.51 -11.19
CA CYS A 72 -4.62 10.30 -9.99
C CYS A 72 -5.61 11.46 -10.24
N ALA A 73 -6.78 11.38 -9.60
CA ALA A 73 -7.79 12.44 -9.66
C ALA A 73 -7.35 13.76 -8.98
N GLN A 74 -6.31 13.75 -8.16
CA GLN A 74 -5.81 14.94 -7.46
C GLN A 74 -4.85 15.79 -8.34
N SER A 75 -4.51 15.32 -9.53
CA SER A 75 -3.68 16.05 -10.47
C SER A 75 -4.44 17.29 -11.00
N SER A 76 -3.82 18.46 -10.92
CA SER A 76 -4.35 19.68 -11.54
C SER A 76 -4.23 19.71 -13.07
N ARG A 77 -3.68 18.64 -13.65
CA ARG A 77 -3.52 18.48 -15.12
C ARG A 77 -4.71 17.77 -15.77
N TYR A 78 -5.65 17.26 -14.97
CA TYR A 78 -6.81 16.49 -15.45
C TYR A 78 -8.11 17.12 -15.00
N GLU A 79 -9.09 17.12 -15.87
CA GLU A 79 -10.45 17.59 -15.58
C GLU A 79 -11.26 16.40 -15.02
N THR A 80 -11.21 16.21 -13.73
CA THR A 80 -11.98 15.18 -13.01
C THR A 80 -13.13 15.82 -12.23
N ALA A 81 -14.09 15.01 -11.80
CA ALA A 81 -15.14 15.49 -10.87
C ALA A 81 -14.57 15.86 -9.49
N PHE A 82 -13.31 15.47 -9.20
CA PHE A 82 -12.62 15.82 -7.96
C PHE A 82 -11.90 17.15 -8.12
N GLN A 83 -12.56 18.24 -7.70
CA GLN A 83 -12.03 19.62 -7.77
C GLN A 83 -11.63 20.17 -6.39
N GLU A 84 -11.77 19.39 -5.35
CA GLU A 84 -11.49 19.85 -4.00
C GLU A 84 -9.98 20.05 -3.78
N THR A 85 -9.61 21.25 -3.33
CA THR A 85 -8.26 21.54 -2.83
C THR A 85 -8.40 21.98 -1.38
N LYS A 86 -7.84 21.18 -0.46
CA LYS A 86 -7.98 21.41 0.97
C LYS A 86 -6.72 21.05 1.71
N THR A 87 -6.34 21.87 2.67
CA THR A 87 -5.32 21.57 3.67
C THR A 87 -5.99 21.54 5.04
N LEU A 88 -5.91 20.42 5.73
CA LEU A 88 -6.49 20.29 7.06
C LEU A 88 -5.69 21.10 8.09
N THR A 89 -6.40 21.64 9.07
CA THR A 89 -5.79 22.22 10.26
C THR A 89 -5.19 21.13 11.16
N ASP A 90 -4.33 21.52 12.09
CA ASP A 90 -3.75 20.56 13.05
C ASP A 90 -4.85 19.89 13.87
N GLU A 91 -5.87 20.65 14.31
CA GLU A 91 -6.96 20.11 15.10
C GLU A 91 -7.80 19.10 14.32
N GLN A 92 -8.09 19.36 13.05
CA GLN A 92 -8.78 18.38 12.20
C GLN A 92 -8.02 17.06 12.04
N ILE A 93 -6.68 17.13 11.96
CA ILE A 93 -5.84 15.93 11.91
C ILE A 93 -5.83 15.21 13.27
N LEU A 94 -5.79 15.95 14.37
CA LEU A 94 -5.86 15.40 15.72
C LEU A 94 -7.21 14.72 15.97
N ASP A 95 -8.31 15.32 15.54
CA ASP A 95 -9.66 14.73 15.66
C ASP A 95 -9.77 13.44 14.87
N ALA A 96 -9.26 13.42 13.63
CA ALA A 96 -9.20 12.20 12.83
C ALA A 96 -8.34 11.09 13.49
N ALA A 97 -7.25 11.47 14.16
CA ALA A 97 -6.41 10.52 14.90
C ALA A 97 -7.13 9.98 16.15
N ARG A 98 -7.87 10.83 16.88
CA ARG A 98 -8.71 10.41 18.02
C ARG A 98 -9.80 9.45 17.58
N GLU A 99 -10.49 9.74 16.48
CA GLU A 99 -11.51 8.86 15.91
C GLU A 99 -10.93 7.50 15.49
N ALA A 100 -9.77 7.50 14.80
CA ALA A 100 -9.09 6.27 14.43
C ALA A 100 -8.75 5.41 15.66
N LYS A 101 -8.24 6.03 16.73
CA LYS A 101 -7.96 5.34 17.99
C LYS A 101 -9.22 4.77 18.65
N GLN A 102 -10.31 5.54 18.71
CA GLN A 102 -11.59 5.09 19.28
C GLN A 102 -12.14 3.86 18.53
N LYS A 103 -11.89 3.77 17.21
CA LYS A 103 -12.22 2.61 16.39
C LYS A 103 -11.22 1.46 16.51
N GLY A 104 -10.22 1.57 17.39
CA GLY A 104 -9.22 0.53 17.64
C GLY A 104 -8.15 0.40 16.54
N VAL A 105 -8.03 1.37 15.62
CA VAL A 105 -7.04 1.32 14.53
C VAL A 105 -5.65 1.69 15.07
N PRO A 106 -4.63 0.79 14.97
CA PRO A 106 -3.33 1.03 15.58
C PRO A 106 -2.38 1.93 14.76
N HIS A 107 -2.64 2.08 13.45
CA HIS A 107 -1.78 2.82 12.53
C HIS A 107 -2.55 3.91 11.80
N PHE A 108 -2.17 5.15 12.02
CA PHE A 108 -2.77 6.35 11.44
C PHE A 108 -1.81 7.00 10.43
N GLY A 109 -2.22 7.13 9.19
CA GLY A 109 -1.41 7.71 8.12
C GLY A 109 -1.84 9.13 7.76
N ILE A 110 -0.89 10.07 7.78
CA ILE A 110 -1.10 11.42 7.25
C ILE A 110 -0.57 11.46 5.82
N VAL A 111 -1.41 11.81 4.85
CA VAL A 111 -1.04 11.82 3.43
C VAL A 111 -1.19 13.22 2.84
N TYR A 112 -0.16 13.69 2.14
CA TYR A 112 -0.18 14.96 1.44
C TYR A 112 -0.18 14.74 -0.09
N SER A 113 -1.06 15.42 -0.80
CA SER A 113 -0.97 15.54 -2.26
C SER A 113 0.26 16.37 -2.66
N GLY A 114 0.76 16.22 -3.88
CA GLY A 114 1.90 16.99 -4.40
C GLY A 114 3.20 16.21 -4.52
N LYS A 115 4.19 16.80 -5.22
CA LYS A 115 5.49 16.18 -5.46
C LYS A 115 6.29 15.99 -4.18
N THR A 116 6.26 17.00 -3.30
CA THR A 116 7.02 17.06 -2.03
C THR A 116 6.30 17.98 -1.03
N ILE A 117 6.83 18.08 0.17
CA ILE A 117 6.41 19.04 1.18
C ILE A 117 7.36 20.23 1.25
N SER A 118 6.80 21.40 1.59
CA SER A 118 7.56 22.62 1.88
C SER A 118 8.21 22.54 3.26
N GLU A 119 9.19 23.41 3.51
CA GLU A 119 9.82 23.55 4.82
C GLU A 119 8.81 23.93 5.91
N LYS A 120 7.82 24.76 5.58
CA LYS A 120 6.74 25.14 6.49
C LYS A 120 5.87 23.94 6.88
N GLU A 121 5.56 23.07 5.92
CA GLU A 121 4.79 21.84 6.18
C GLU A 121 5.61 20.83 6.98
N LEU A 122 6.90 20.69 6.69
CA LEU A 122 7.80 19.83 7.47
C LEU A 122 7.86 20.29 8.92
N ALA A 123 8.07 21.60 9.17
CA ALA A 123 8.07 22.16 10.51
C ALA A 123 6.73 22.00 11.25
N LYS A 124 5.61 22.02 10.51
CA LYS A 124 4.28 21.69 11.05
C LYS A 124 4.21 20.22 11.50
N LEU A 125 4.66 19.28 10.66
CA LEU A 125 4.65 17.85 10.95
C LEU A 125 5.56 17.50 12.14
N GLU A 126 6.71 18.16 12.29
CA GLU A 126 7.62 17.99 13.44
C GLU A 126 6.96 18.30 14.78
N LYS A 127 5.96 19.17 14.80
CA LYS A 127 5.18 19.51 16.01
C LYS A 127 3.97 18.60 16.18
N LEU A 128 3.32 18.25 15.07
CA LEU A 128 2.07 17.51 15.08
C LEU A 128 2.26 16.01 15.39
N ILE A 129 3.30 15.39 14.80
CA ILE A 129 3.57 13.95 14.99
C ILE A 129 3.80 13.59 16.47
N PRO A 130 4.69 14.30 17.23
CA PRO A 130 4.85 14.03 18.66
C PRO A 130 3.56 14.23 19.45
N LYS A 131 2.76 15.24 19.10
CA LYS A 131 1.48 15.51 19.76
C LYS A 131 0.51 14.34 19.58
N ILE A 132 0.34 13.83 18.35
CA ILE A 132 -0.49 12.65 18.09
C ILE A 132 0.01 11.44 18.88
N LYS A 133 1.32 11.18 18.85
CA LYS A 133 1.93 10.03 19.51
C LYS A 133 1.78 10.07 21.03
N ASN A 134 2.03 11.23 21.65
CA ASN A 134 2.08 11.36 23.11
C ASN A 134 0.70 11.59 23.75
N GLU A 135 -0.16 12.39 23.10
CA GLU A 135 -1.48 12.73 23.66
C GLU A 135 -2.56 11.72 23.26
N ILE A 136 -2.49 11.19 22.04
CA ILE A 136 -3.49 10.24 21.54
C ILE A 136 -3.01 8.80 21.70
N GLY A 137 -1.69 8.54 21.59
CA GLY A 137 -1.10 7.21 21.76
C GLY A 137 -1.36 6.29 20.56
N ILE A 138 -1.36 6.81 19.33
CA ILE A 138 -1.51 6.05 18.08
C ILE A 138 -0.22 6.13 17.27
N SER A 139 0.15 5.06 16.56
CA SER A 139 1.33 5.04 15.69
C SER A 139 1.09 5.87 14.44
N VAL A 140 1.99 6.82 14.15
CA VAL A 140 1.87 7.72 12.98
C VAL A 140 2.73 7.26 11.83
N CYS A 141 2.10 7.09 10.66
CA CYS A 141 2.75 6.88 9.36
C CYS A 141 2.57 8.14 8.51
N GLY A 142 3.39 8.32 7.48
CA GLY A 142 3.24 9.49 6.62
C GLY A 142 3.64 9.25 5.16
N GLY A 143 2.90 9.91 4.25
CA GLY A 143 3.20 9.95 2.82
C GLY A 143 3.21 11.40 2.34
N PHE A 144 4.39 11.97 2.16
CA PHE A 144 4.59 13.39 1.91
C PHE A 144 5.30 13.66 0.56
N GLY A 145 5.20 12.71 -0.37
CA GLY A 145 5.83 12.79 -1.67
C GLY A 145 7.33 12.44 -1.63
N ILE A 146 8.09 13.03 -2.55
CA ILE A 146 9.54 12.85 -2.65
C ILE A 146 10.22 13.70 -1.59
N ILE A 147 10.97 13.08 -0.69
CA ILE A 147 11.75 13.75 0.36
C ILE A 147 13.20 13.29 0.32
N ASP A 148 14.09 14.14 0.77
CA ASP A 148 15.49 13.79 0.94
C ASP A 148 15.79 13.14 2.29
N TYR A 149 17.03 12.68 2.46
CA TYR A 149 17.48 12.04 3.69
C TYR A 149 17.36 12.96 4.92
N LYS A 150 17.65 14.27 4.77
CA LYS A 150 17.58 15.22 5.90
C LYS A 150 16.14 15.42 6.36
N GLN A 151 15.21 15.54 5.42
CA GLN A 151 13.77 15.61 5.72
C GLN A 151 13.29 14.32 6.40
N ALA A 152 13.73 13.14 5.90
CA ALA A 152 13.40 11.84 6.49
C ALA A 152 13.94 11.73 7.94
N GLN A 153 15.17 12.19 8.21
CA GLN A 153 15.74 12.23 9.57
C GLN A 153 14.92 13.10 10.53
N ARG A 154 14.47 14.27 10.07
CA ARG A 154 13.64 15.18 10.88
C ARG A 154 12.29 14.54 11.22
N LEU A 155 11.65 13.87 10.25
CA LEU A 155 10.41 13.14 10.47
C LEU A 155 10.61 11.97 11.44
N ALA A 156 11.69 11.21 11.30
CA ALA A 156 12.04 10.11 12.22
C ALA A 156 12.26 10.64 13.65
N LYS A 157 13.00 11.75 13.80
CA LYS A 157 13.21 12.40 15.10
C LYS A 157 11.90 12.91 15.72
N ALA A 158 10.95 13.35 14.90
CA ALA A 158 9.62 13.73 15.36
C ALA A 158 8.77 12.51 15.81
N GLY A 159 9.21 11.29 15.52
CA GLY A 159 8.52 10.07 15.94
C GLY A 159 7.64 9.43 14.88
N LEU A 160 7.79 9.81 13.61
CA LEU A 160 7.17 9.10 12.51
C LEU A 160 7.65 7.64 12.52
N SER A 161 6.73 6.69 12.48
CA SER A 161 7.08 5.27 12.56
C SER A 161 7.39 4.65 11.20
N ARG A 162 6.70 5.13 10.15
CA ARG A 162 6.81 4.55 8.80
C ARG A 162 6.58 5.61 7.74
N TYR A 163 7.38 5.55 6.67
CA TYR A 163 7.22 6.37 5.48
C TYR A 163 6.48 5.62 4.38
N ASN A 164 5.40 6.22 3.87
CA ASN A 164 4.60 5.66 2.78
C ASN A 164 5.02 6.31 1.47
N HIS A 165 5.67 5.54 0.58
CA HIS A 165 6.09 6.03 -0.72
C HIS A 165 6.12 4.89 -1.74
N ASN A 166 5.11 4.86 -2.62
CA ASN A 166 4.99 3.81 -3.62
C ASN A 166 6.00 3.98 -4.76
N LEU A 167 6.39 2.86 -5.38
CA LEU A 167 7.05 2.84 -6.69
C LEU A 167 6.04 3.04 -7.82
N GLU A 168 4.78 2.78 -7.56
CA GLU A 168 3.59 2.75 -8.41
C GLU A 168 3.58 1.57 -9.38
N THR A 169 4.67 1.30 -10.09
CA THR A 169 4.83 0.19 -11.04
C THR A 169 6.32 -0.19 -11.19
N SER A 170 6.68 -0.96 -12.22
CA SER A 170 8.08 -1.24 -12.57
C SER A 170 8.80 0.00 -13.12
N ARG A 171 10.14 -0.03 -13.09
CA ARG A 171 10.97 0.99 -13.74
C ARG A 171 10.64 1.16 -15.23
N ASN A 172 10.42 0.04 -15.91
CA ASN A 172 10.15 0.04 -17.34
C ASN A 172 8.81 0.70 -17.68
N HIS A 173 7.75 0.35 -16.93
CA HIS A 173 6.41 0.90 -17.16
C HIS A 173 6.21 2.31 -16.61
N PHE A 174 7.02 2.75 -15.64
CA PHE A 174 6.84 4.01 -14.91
C PHE A 174 6.73 5.24 -15.83
N LYS A 175 7.57 5.33 -16.86
CA LYS A 175 7.54 6.44 -17.84
C LYS A 175 6.22 6.54 -18.62
N ASN A 176 5.47 5.43 -18.71
CA ASN A 176 4.16 5.41 -19.37
C ASN A 176 3.07 5.99 -18.44
N ILE A 177 3.33 6.10 -17.14
CA ILE A 177 2.37 6.51 -16.12
C ILE A 177 2.65 7.91 -15.58
N VAL A 178 3.94 8.29 -15.44
CA VAL A 178 4.37 9.58 -14.89
C VAL A 178 5.50 10.15 -15.69
N THR A 179 5.46 11.46 -16.00
CA THR A 179 6.53 12.18 -16.71
C THR A 179 7.11 13.35 -15.92
N THR A 180 6.47 13.76 -14.83
CA THR A 180 6.85 14.94 -14.03
C THR A 180 7.89 14.68 -12.96
N HIS A 181 8.25 13.41 -12.74
CA HIS A 181 9.38 13.00 -11.89
C HIS A 181 9.85 11.59 -12.28
N ASP A 182 11.08 11.27 -11.90
CA ASP A 182 11.73 10.01 -12.25
C ASP A 182 11.46 8.89 -11.26
N TYR A 183 11.57 7.65 -11.73
CA TYR A 183 11.51 6.46 -10.91
C TYR A 183 12.65 6.43 -9.87
N ASP A 184 13.84 6.89 -10.26
CA ASP A 184 14.99 6.95 -9.36
C ASP A 184 14.78 7.89 -8.17
N ALA A 185 14.07 9.00 -8.35
CA ALA A 185 13.71 9.88 -7.25
C ALA A 185 12.83 9.17 -6.19
N ARG A 186 11.98 8.23 -6.62
CA ARG A 186 11.19 7.40 -5.70
C ARG A 186 12.08 6.39 -4.96
N ILE A 187 12.98 5.73 -5.67
CA ILE A 187 13.95 4.79 -5.08
C ILE A 187 14.82 5.50 -4.03
N GLU A 188 15.36 6.68 -4.36
CA GLU A 188 16.20 7.44 -3.42
C GLU A 188 15.42 7.93 -2.20
N THR A 189 14.14 8.29 -2.36
CA THR A 189 13.25 8.60 -1.24
C THR A 189 13.09 7.40 -0.30
N VAL A 190 12.82 6.20 -0.85
CA VAL A 190 12.68 4.97 -0.06
C VAL A 190 13.99 4.62 0.67
N LYS A 191 15.13 4.69 -0.04
CA LYS A 191 16.45 4.46 0.55
C LYS A 191 16.78 5.49 1.65
N GLY A 192 16.47 6.77 1.40
CA GLY A 192 16.66 7.86 2.37
C GLY A 192 15.83 7.66 3.63
N ALA A 193 14.58 7.27 3.49
CA ALA A 193 13.69 6.95 4.60
C ALA A 193 14.21 5.75 5.43
N LYS A 194 14.65 4.66 4.75
CA LYS A 194 15.28 3.52 5.42
C LYS A 194 16.53 3.90 6.19
N LYS A 195 17.42 4.67 5.56
CA LYS A 195 18.66 5.17 6.18
C LYS A 195 18.38 6.06 7.39
N ALA A 196 17.26 6.77 7.41
CA ALA A 196 16.82 7.58 8.55
C ALA A 196 16.19 6.75 9.69
N GLY A 197 16.07 5.44 9.55
CA GLY A 197 15.49 4.54 10.56
C GLY A 197 13.96 4.44 10.51
N LEU A 198 13.33 4.95 9.46
CA LEU A 198 11.88 4.81 9.26
C LEU A 198 11.55 3.43 8.72
N GLY A 199 10.46 2.83 9.20
CA GLY A 199 9.85 1.70 8.54
C GLY A 199 9.36 2.08 7.13
N LEU A 200 9.28 1.13 6.22
CA LEU A 200 8.93 1.36 4.83
C LEU A 200 7.55 0.76 4.49
N CYS A 201 6.70 1.59 3.88
CA CYS A 201 5.46 1.15 3.28
C CYS A 201 5.49 1.53 1.79
N THR A 202 5.89 0.57 0.94
CA THR A 202 6.24 0.82 -0.46
C THR A 202 5.66 -0.26 -1.35
N GLY A 203 4.82 0.10 -2.28
CA GLY A 203 4.15 -0.80 -3.22
C GLY A 203 3.79 -0.09 -4.50
N GLY A 204 2.62 -0.41 -5.05
CA GLY A 204 2.19 0.16 -6.33
C GLY A 204 0.70 0.04 -6.59
N ILE A 205 0.36 0.33 -7.84
CA ILE A 205 -1.00 0.21 -8.38
C ILE A 205 -0.97 -0.81 -9.50
N PHE A 206 -1.94 -1.71 -9.48
CA PHE A 206 -2.13 -2.76 -10.48
C PHE A 206 -3.36 -2.48 -11.33
N GLY A 207 -3.35 -2.97 -12.56
CA GLY A 207 -4.41 -2.73 -13.54
C GLY A 207 -4.26 -1.38 -14.27
N ILE A 208 -3.04 -0.83 -14.33
CA ILE A 208 -2.70 0.43 -15.01
C ILE A 208 -2.04 0.22 -16.38
N GLY A 209 -2.17 -0.99 -16.97
CA GLY A 209 -1.60 -1.37 -18.26
C GLY A 209 -0.21 -2.00 -18.17
N GLU A 210 0.26 -2.33 -16.97
CA GLU A 210 1.50 -3.06 -16.73
C GLU A 210 1.39 -4.54 -17.14
N SER A 211 2.51 -5.12 -17.59
CA SER A 211 2.65 -6.55 -17.89
C SER A 211 2.97 -7.38 -16.63
N ASP A 212 2.89 -8.70 -16.73
CA ASP A 212 3.35 -9.59 -15.66
C ASP A 212 4.86 -9.45 -15.40
N ALA A 213 5.66 -9.19 -16.44
CA ALA A 213 7.08 -8.87 -16.25
C ALA A 213 7.28 -7.60 -15.41
N ASP A 214 6.45 -6.58 -15.61
CA ASP A 214 6.47 -5.36 -14.79
C ASP A 214 6.08 -5.65 -13.33
N ARG A 215 5.07 -6.50 -13.10
CA ARG A 215 4.63 -6.94 -11.78
C ARG A 215 5.73 -7.69 -11.03
N ILE A 216 6.46 -8.56 -11.74
CA ILE A 216 7.63 -9.31 -11.23
C ILE A 216 8.75 -8.35 -10.88
N ASP A 217 9.12 -7.46 -11.79
CA ASP A 217 10.21 -6.50 -11.58
C ASP A 217 9.95 -5.57 -10.39
N MET A 218 8.71 -5.10 -10.23
CA MET A 218 8.32 -4.31 -9.06
C MET A 218 8.44 -5.12 -7.76
N ALA A 219 7.99 -6.38 -7.74
CA ALA A 219 8.09 -7.24 -6.57
C ALA A 219 9.54 -7.53 -6.18
N LEU A 220 10.43 -7.76 -7.16
CA LEU A 220 11.85 -7.97 -6.93
C LEU A 220 12.54 -6.70 -6.43
N GLN A 221 12.21 -5.53 -6.98
CA GLN A 221 12.72 -4.25 -6.49
C GLN A 221 12.29 -3.98 -5.04
N ILE A 222 11.04 -4.27 -4.69
CA ILE A 222 10.52 -4.16 -3.31
C ILE A 222 11.29 -5.09 -2.38
N ARG A 223 11.57 -6.33 -2.82
CA ARG A 223 12.36 -7.32 -2.07
C ARG A 223 13.78 -6.82 -1.82
N GLU A 224 14.45 -6.28 -2.83
CA GLU A 224 15.79 -5.70 -2.74
C GLU A 224 15.84 -4.51 -1.77
N LEU A 225 14.86 -3.62 -1.82
CA LEU A 225 14.76 -2.48 -0.90
C LEU A 225 14.53 -2.90 0.55
N GLY A 226 14.10 -4.14 0.80
CA GLY A 226 13.80 -4.65 2.13
C GLY A 226 12.67 -3.88 2.79
N VAL A 227 11.56 -3.80 2.12
CA VAL A 227 10.35 -3.09 2.53
C VAL A 227 9.61 -3.87 3.61
N ASP A 228 9.05 -3.18 4.61
CA ASP A 228 8.32 -3.83 5.71
C ASP A 228 6.85 -4.12 5.36
N MET A 229 6.24 -3.27 4.54
CA MET A 229 4.83 -3.36 4.15
C MET A 229 4.66 -2.98 2.68
N VAL A 230 3.99 -3.83 1.91
CA VAL A 230 3.64 -3.57 0.51
C VAL A 230 2.15 -3.24 0.40
N PRO A 231 1.78 -1.98 0.19
CA PRO A 231 0.42 -1.65 -0.21
C PRO A 231 0.19 -2.05 -1.67
N MET A 232 -0.76 -2.93 -1.87
CA MET A 232 -1.29 -3.30 -3.18
C MET A 232 -2.58 -2.51 -3.42
N ASN A 233 -2.51 -1.56 -4.35
CA ASN A 233 -3.67 -0.81 -4.80
C ASN A 233 -4.11 -1.36 -6.16
N PHE A 234 -5.41 -1.36 -6.41
CA PHE A 234 -6.00 -1.77 -7.69
C PHE A 234 -6.66 -0.56 -8.31
N LEU A 235 -6.44 -0.35 -9.61
CA LEU A 235 -6.94 0.84 -10.27
C LEU A 235 -8.42 1.05 -9.99
N TYR A 236 -8.75 2.24 -9.53
CA TYR A 236 -10.11 2.78 -9.54
C TYR A 236 -10.18 3.76 -10.71
N PRO A 237 -10.77 3.37 -11.86
CA PRO A 237 -10.83 4.25 -13.04
C PRO A 237 -11.68 5.48 -12.72
N ILE A 238 -11.06 6.66 -12.79
CA ILE A 238 -11.75 7.92 -12.50
C ILE A 238 -11.88 8.69 -13.82
N ALA A 239 -13.12 8.98 -14.20
CA ALA A 239 -13.42 9.74 -15.41
C ALA A 239 -12.67 11.08 -15.40
N GLY A 240 -12.13 11.47 -16.56
CA GLY A 240 -11.28 12.66 -16.72
C GLY A 240 -9.80 12.41 -16.48
N THR A 241 -9.39 11.30 -15.87
CA THR A 241 -7.99 10.89 -15.85
C THR A 241 -7.65 10.09 -17.11
N PRO A 242 -6.37 10.07 -17.56
CA PRO A 242 -5.97 9.27 -18.73
C PRO A 242 -6.26 7.78 -18.64
N LEU A 243 -6.30 7.22 -17.42
CA LEU A 243 -6.65 5.81 -17.18
C LEU A 243 -8.13 5.60 -16.81
N GLY A 244 -8.96 6.64 -16.89
CA GLY A 244 -10.38 6.59 -16.52
C GLY A 244 -11.25 5.68 -17.39
N GLY A 245 -10.76 5.30 -18.57
CA GLY A 245 -11.44 4.38 -19.47
C GLY A 245 -11.02 2.90 -19.34
N LEU A 246 -10.06 2.57 -18.47
CA LEU A 246 -9.63 1.20 -18.28
C LEU A 246 -10.66 0.38 -17.50
N ALA A 247 -10.74 -0.92 -17.83
CA ALA A 247 -11.55 -1.87 -17.06
C ALA A 247 -10.96 -2.12 -15.67
N THR A 248 -11.81 -2.42 -14.71
CA THR A 248 -11.39 -2.91 -13.38
C THR A 248 -10.81 -4.32 -13.48
N MET A 249 -9.88 -4.63 -12.61
CA MET A 249 -9.32 -5.99 -12.50
C MET A 249 -10.37 -6.99 -12.01
N GLN A 250 -10.25 -8.24 -12.44
CA GLN A 250 -11.12 -9.30 -11.96
C GLN A 250 -10.67 -9.79 -10.56
N PRO A 251 -11.61 -10.15 -9.66
CA PRO A 251 -11.25 -10.63 -8.33
C PRO A 251 -10.27 -11.81 -8.34
N ARG A 252 -10.45 -12.78 -9.25
CA ARG A 252 -9.55 -13.94 -9.38
C ARG A 252 -8.11 -13.52 -9.72
N GLU A 253 -7.95 -12.56 -10.61
CA GLU A 253 -6.64 -12.00 -10.97
C GLU A 253 -5.97 -11.33 -9.76
N ILE A 254 -6.73 -10.56 -9.00
CA ILE A 254 -6.23 -9.89 -7.80
C ILE A 254 -5.80 -10.90 -6.73
N LEU A 255 -6.62 -11.90 -6.46
CA LEU A 255 -6.29 -12.94 -5.48
C LEU A 255 -5.04 -13.71 -5.91
N ARG A 256 -4.92 -14.04 -7.20
CA ARG A 256 -3.72 -14.65 -7.77
C ARG A 256 -2.49 -13.76 -7.55
N LEU A 257 -2.61 -12.47 -7.83
CA LEU A 257 -1.51 -11.54 -7.67
C LEU A 257 -1.07 -11.38 -6.21
N ILE A 258 -2.00 -11.31 -5.26
CA ILE A 258 -1.69 -11.29 -3.82
C ILE A 258 -0.92 -12.57 -3.43
N ALA A 259 -1.36 -13.74 -3.91
CA ALA A 259 -0.69 -15.00 -3.64
C ALA A 259 0.73 -15.03 -4.20
N LEU A 260 0.93 -14.62 -5.46
CA LEU A 260 2.24 -14.53 -6.09
C LEU A 260 3.19 -13.61 -5.31
N TYR A 261 2.70 -12.43 -4.88
CA TYR A 261 3.48 -11.52 -4.03
C TYR A 261 3.83 -12.14 -2.67
N ARG A 262 2.96 -12.98 -2.09
CA ARG A 262 3.26 -13.72 -0.85
C ARG A 262 4.39 -14.74 -1.03
N PHE A 263 4.47 -15.41 -2.16
CA PHE A 263 5.60 -16.30 -2.49
C PHE A 263 6.91 -15.52 -2.64
N ILE A 264 6.88 -14.38 -3.31
CA ILE A 264 8.07 -13.55 -3.56
C ILE A 264 8.55 -12.85 -2.28
N LEU A 265 7.63 -12.46 -1.41
CA LEU A 265 7.83 -11.63 -0.23
C LEU A 265 7.30 -12.34 1.05
N PRO A 266 7.87 -13.49 1.42
CA PRO A 266 7.28 -14.35 2.46
C PRO A 266 7.21 -13.70 3.84
N LYS A 267 8.15 -12.78 4.17
CA LYS A 267 8.26 -12.10 5.47
C LYS A 267 7.83 -10.64 5.45
N THR A 268 7.42 -10.10 4.30
CA THR A 268 6.97 -8.72 4.17
C THR A 268 5.46 -8.64 4.36
N GLY A 269 4.97 -7.65 5.09
CA GLY A 269 3.53 -7.41 5.19
C GLY A 269 2.91 -7.09 3.83
N ILE A 270 1.76 -7.65 3.50
CA ILE A 270 0.99 -7.30 2.30
C ILE A 270 -0.29 -6.61 2.75
N LYS A 271 -0.47 -5.37 2.31
CA LYS A 271 -1.63 -4.53 2.61
C LYS A 271 -2.51 -4.37 1.37
N VAL A 272 -3.73 -4.83 1.42
CA VAL A 272 -4.71 -4.52 0.37
C VAL A 272 -5.34 -3.16 0.68
N ALA A 273 -5.23 -2.22 -0.28
CA ALA A 273 -5.54 -0.82 -0.05
C ALA A 273 -6.50 -0.23 -1.10
N GLY A 274 -6.10 0.78 -1.85
CA GLY A 274 -6.97 1.49 -2.79
C GLY A 274 -7.61 0.59 -3.84
N GLY A 275 -8.85 0.89 -4.24
CA GLY A 275 -9.60 0.12 -5.25
C GLY A 275 -10.15 -1.23 -4.77
N ARG A 276 -9.89 -1.64 -3.53
CA ARG A 276 -10.28 -2.94 -2.95
C ARG A 276 -11.76 -3.24 -3.13
N VAL A 277 -12.61 -2.32 -2.72
CA VAL A 277 -14.07 -2.52 -2.71
C VAL A 277 -14.61 -2.73 -4.13
N LEU A 278 -14.19 -1.88 -5.06
CA LEU A 278 -14.63 -1.93 -6.46
C LEU A 278 -14.17 -3.20 -7.18
N ASN A 279 -12.94 -3.60 -6.97
CA ASN A 279 -12.28 -4.66 -7.73
C ASN A 279 -12.49 -6.05 -7.12
N LEU A 280 -12.44 -6.22 -5.80
CA LEU A 280 -12.67 -7.51 -5.15
C LEU A 280 -14.14 -7.84 -4.92
N ARG A 281 -15.03 -6.84 -4.91
CA ARG A 281 -16.48 -7.05 -4.74
C ARG A 281 -16.77 -7.96 -3.54
N ASP A 282 -17.55 -9.01 -3.69
CA ASP A 282 -17.89 -9.95 -2.61
C ASP A 282 -16.73 -10.89 -2.20
N MET A 283 -15.63 -10.90 -2.96
CA MET A 283 -14.46 -11.74 -2.66
C MET A 283 -13.43 -11.06 -1.75
N GLN A 284 -13.78 -9.97 -1.05
CA GLN A 284 -12.82 -9.24 -0.22
C GLN A 284 -12.20 -10.10 0.90
N SER A 285 -12.97 -10.96 1.54
CA SER A 285 -12.45 -11.85 2.60
C SER A 285 -11.36 -12.80 2.12
N TRP A 286 -11.42 -13.22 0.85
CA TRP A 286 -10.45 -14.12 0.26
C TRP A 286 -9.03 -13.56 0.14
N MET A 287 -8.87 -12.22 0.22
CA MET A 287 -7.54 -11.60 0.20
C MET A 287 -6.62 -12.10 1.32
N PHE A 288 -7.18 -12.41 2.49
CA PHE A 288 -6.40 -12.93 3.62
C PHE A 288 -5.96 -14.37 3.37
N TYR A 289 -6.83 -15.18 2.77
CA TYR A 289 -6.46 -16.52 2.35
C TYR A 289 -5.44 -16.50 1.21
N ALA A 290 -5.50 -15.50 0.33
CA ALA A 290 -4.49 -15.26 -0.69
C ALA A 290 -3.14 -14.75 -0.13
N GLY A 291 -3.04 -14.46 1.16
CA GLY A 291 -1.76 -14.10 1.78
C GLY A 291 -1.63 -12.66 2.28
N ALA A 292 -2.68 -11.83 2.17
CA ALA A 292 -2.66 -10.50 2.76
C ALA A 292 -2.60 -10.56 4.30
N THR A 293 -1.93 -9.57 4.89
CA THR A 293 -1.72 -9.45 6.35
C THR A 293 -2.18 -8.11 6.89
N SER A 294 -2.65 -7.23 6.02
CA SER A 294 -3.09 -5.89 6.40
C SER A 294 -4.13 -5.35 5.43
N ILE A 295 -4.94 -4.44 5.92
CA ILE A 295 -5.88 -3.67 5.11
C ILE A 295 -5.80 -2.17 5.42
N LEU A 296 -6.15 -1.36 4.43
CA LEU A 296 -6.54 0.02 4.64
C LEU A 296 -8.05 0.06 4.83
N SER A 297 -8.52 0.55 5.97
CA SER A 297 -9.94 0.62 6.33
C SER A 297 -10.42 2.05 6.49
N GLY A 298 -11.71 2.28 6.36
CA GLY A 298 -12.29 3.62 6.28
C GLY A 298 -12.16 4.23 4.87
N ASN A 299 -12.40 5.53 4.77
CA ASN A 299 -12.33 6.23 3.50
C ASN A 299 -10.90 6.35 2.97
N TYR A 300 -10.77 6.31 1.66
CA TYR A 300 -9.54 6.64 0.93
C TYR A 300 -9.45 8.15 0.69
N LEU A 301 -8.41 8.60 -0.02
CA LEU A 301 -8.20 10.03 -0.25
C LEU A 301 -9.30 10.66 -1.12
N THR A 302 -9.70 9.96 -2.19
CA THR A 302 -10.65 10.48 -3.20
C THR A 302 -11.84 9.56 -3.45
N THR A 303 -11.92 8.43 -2.78
CA THR A 303 -12.97 7.44 -2.94
C THR A 303 -13.45 6.93 -1.59
N ALA A 304 -14.72 6.55 -1.51
CA ALA A 304 -15.26 5.89 -0.33
C ALA A 304 -14.62 4.51 -0.14
N GLY A 305 -14.37 4.16 1.11
CA GLY A 305 -13.94 2.82 1.51
C GLY A 305 -15.03 2.10 2.29
N ARG A 306 -14.65 1.02 2.95
CA ARG A 306 -15.53 0.23 3.80
C ARG A 306 -15.41 0.67 5.26
N ALA A 307 -16.51 0.66 6.00
CA ALA A 307 -16.49 1.02 7.42
C ALA A 307 -15.58 0.07 8.22
N VAL A 308 -14.90 0.61 9.23
CA VAL A 308 -13.94 -0.13 10.07
C VAL A 308 -14.62 -1.32 10.73
N GLU A 309 -15.84 -1.13 11.23
CA GLU A 309 -16.64 -2.15 11.91
C GLU A 309 -16.95 -3.34 11.01
N GLN A 310 -17.23 -3.08 9.72
CA GLN A 310 -17.47 -4.12 8.72
C GLN A 310 -16.18 -4.90 8.40
N ASP A 311 -15.04 -4.24 8.38
CA ASP A 311 -13.75 -4.89 8.17
C ASP A 311 -13.34 -5.72 9.38
N LEU A 312 -13.56 -5.22 10.60
CA LEU A 312 -13.34 -5.97 11.84
C LEU A 312 -14.21 -7.23 11.89
N LYS A 313 -15.49 -7.10 11.53
CA LYS A 313 -16.37 -8.27 11.46
C LYS A 313 -15.89 -9.29 10.42
N MET A 314 -15.51 -8.88 9.23
CA MET A 314 -14.97 -9.76 8.20
C MET A 314 -13.71 -10.51 8.67
N ILE A 315 -12.81 -9.84 9.39
CA ILE A 315 -11.60 -10.45 9.96
C ILE A 315 -11.99 -11.51 11.00
N SER A 316 -12.91 -11.17 11.91
CA SER A 316 -13.41 -12.07 12.95
C SER A 316 -14.13 -13.29 12.37
N ASP A 317 -14.97 -13.11 11.34
CA ASP A 317 -15.71 -14.19 10.68
C ASP A 317 -14.76 -15.24 10.03
N LEU A 318 -13.53 -14.84 9.70
CA LEU A 318 -12.46 -15.73 9.20
C LEU A 318 -11.65 -16.40 10.32
N GLY A 319 -11.96 -16.16 11.61
CA GLY A 319 -11.15 -16.62 12.74
C GLY A 319 -9.80 -15.93 12.85
N LEU A 320 -9.62 -14.78 12.17
CA LEU A 320 -8.44 -13.96 12.26
C LEU A 320 -8.60 -12.90 13.37
N GLN A 321 -7.49 -12.35 13.82
CA GLN A 321 -7.44 -11.35 14.89
C GLN A 321 -6.93 -10.02 14.34
N ALA A 322 -7.75 -8.97 14.41
CA ALA A 322 -7.26 -7.63 14.15
C ALA A 322 -6.27 -7.22 15.24
N GLU A 323 -5.10 -6.71 14.84
CA GLU A 323 -4.21 -6.01 15.78
C GLU A 323 -4.88 -4.67 16.11
N LEU A 324 -5.41 -4.57 17.31
CA LEU A 324 -6.00 -3.34 17.87
C LEU A 324 -4.99 -2.68 18.82
N ILE A 325 -5.25 -1.40 19.16
CA ILE A 325 -4.46 -0.66 20.17
C ILE A 325 -4.69 -1.29 21.54
#